data_1fd8c23f19955201fa63245e1ff4c4ef
#
_entry.id   1fd8c23f19955201fa63245e1ff4c4ef
#
_cell.length_a   1.000
_cell.length_b   1.000
_cell.length_c   1.000
_cell.angle_alpha   90.00
_cell.angle_beta   90.00
_cell.angle_gamma   90.00
#
_symmetry.space_group_name_H-M   'P 1'
#
loop_
_entity.id
_entity.type
_entity.pdbx_description
1 polymer ?
#
loop_
_entity_poly.entity_id
_entity_poly.type
_entity_poly.pdbx_seq_one_letter_code
_entity_poly.pdbx_strand_id
1 'polypeptide(L)'
;MCIRDRDTVALAGREKLKITEMRIPSKGEIVRTDTAYQGEIVILPSDSVRLNDVLGDQTRLPRKRWREDPLPMLRTTIAPKTAAQRERLLDALTQLADTDPLLRCEVDSITHEIILSFLGRVQLEVVSALLSEKYKLETVVKEPSVIYMERPLKAASHTIHIEVPPNPFWASIG
;
A
#
# COMPACT_ATOMS: atom_id res chain seq x y z
N MET A 1 -19.57 15.44 -14.36
CA MET A 1 -18.89 16.03 -13.18
C MET A 1 -17.57 16.61 -13.70
N CYS A 2 -17.26 17.84 -13.35
CA CYS A 2 -15.98 18.46 -13.66
C CYS A 2 -15.26 18.78 -12.34
N ILE A 3 -13.96 18.73 -12.37
CA ILE A 3 -13.08 19.13 -11.26
C ILE A 3 -12.37 20.40 -11.70
N ARG A 4 -12.28 21.38 -10.84
CA ARG A 4 -11.62 22.65 -11.12
C ARG A 4 -10.39 22.84 -10.25
N ASP A 5 -9.49 23.69 -10.72
CA ASP A 5 -8.34 24.15 -9.92
C ASP A 5 -8.86 24.76 -8.60
N ARG A 6 -8.18 24.46 -7.50
CA ARG A 6 -8.51 24.83 -6.12
C ARG A 6 -9.78 24.21 -5.53
N ASP A 7 -10.43 23.28 -6.23
CA ASP A 7 -11.54 22.50 -5.65
C ASP A 7 -11.01 21.63 -4.49
N THR A 8 -11.87 21.45 -3.50
CA THR A 8 -11.63 20.50 -2.43
C THR A 8 -12.48 19.27 -2.67
N VAL A 9 -11.83 18.17 -2.99
CA VAL A 9 -12.51 16.91 -3.38
C VAL A 9 -12.39 15.90 -2.25
N ALA A 10 -13.46 15.15 -1.99
CA ALA A 10 -13.42 14.06 -1.04
C ALA A 10 -12.52 12.95 -1.58
N LEU A 11 -11.57 12.50 -0.75
CA LEU A 11 -10.77 11.32 -1.01
C LEU A 11 -11.39 10.17 -0.24
N ALA A 12 -11.68 9.08 -0.91
CA ALA A 12 -12.42 7.97 -0.34
C ALA A 12 -11.86 7.45 0.98
N GLY A 13 -12.64 7.60 2.05
CA GLY A 13 -12.27 7.13 3.39
C GLY A 13 -11.14 7.90 4.07
N ARG A 14 -10.71 9.03 3.52
CA ARG A 14 -9.62 9.89 4.02
C ARG A 14 -10.03 11.36 4.07
N GLU A 15 -9.08 12.20 4.46
CA GLU A 15 -9.25 13.65 4.46
C GLU A 15 -9.53 14.21 3.04
N LYS A 16 -10.11 15.41 3.01
CA LYS A 16 -10.39 16.11 1.76
C LYS A 16 -9.09 16.55 1.10
N LEU A 17 -8.94 16.23 -0.19
CA LEU A 17 -7.82 16.68 -1.02
C LEU A 17 -8.12 18.06 -1.62
N LYS A 18 -7.24 19.03 -1.39
CA LYS A 18 -7.27 20.29 -2.11
C LYS A 18 -6.43 20.16 -3.37
N ILE A 19 -7.03 20.37 -4.52
CA ILE A 19 -6.37 20.35 -5.80
C ILE A 19 -5.64 21.70 -5.98
N THR A 20 -4.33 21.65 -6.12
CA THR A 20 -3.50 22.86 -6.26
C THR A 20 -3.16 23.17 -7.71
N GLU A 21 -3.06 22.14 -8.53
CA GLU A 21 -2.72 22.25 -9.95
C GLU A 21 -3.22 21.00 -10.68
N MET A 22 -3.65 21.19 -11.92
CA MET A 22 -4.02 20.07 -12.81
C MET A 22 -3.28 20.21 -14.14
N ARG A 23 -2.85 19.07 -14.68
CA ARG A 23 -2.23 18.98 -15.99
C ARG A 23 -2.87 17.88 -16.81
N ILE A 24 -2.95 18.07 -18.11
CA ILE A 24 -3.48 17.07 -19.06
C ILE A 24 -2.43 16.78 -20.12
N PRO A 25 -2.32 15.53 -20.58
CA PRO A 25 -1.51 15.20 -21.75
C PRO A 25 -2.22 15.72 -23.01
N SER A 26 -1.55 16.56 -23.79
CA SER A 26 -2.05 17.10 -25.04
C SER A 26 -0.98 17.06 -26.11
N LYS A 27 -1.22 16.38 -27.22
CA LYS A 27 -0.31 16.30 -28.40
C LYS A 27 1.15 15.97 -28.08
N GLY A 28 1.40 15.13 -27.06
CA GLY A 28 2.75 14.75 -26.63
C GLY A 28 3.40 15.68 -25.60
N GLU A 29 2.72 16.73 -25.19
CA GLU A 29 3.15 17.66 -24.14
C GLU A 29 2.20 17.56 -22.94
N ILE A 30 2.68 17.96 -21.76
CA ILE A 30 1.88 18.07 -20.56
C ILE A 30 1.52 19.54 -20.36
N VAL A 31 0.23 19.86 -20.49
CA VAL A 31 -0.27 21.22 -20.45
C VAL A 31 -1.09 21.45 -19.17
N ARG A 32 -0.91 22.60 -18.52
CA ARG A 32 -1.74 23.00 -17.38
C ARG A 32 -3.18 23.25 -17.82
N THR A 33 -4.13 22.81 -17.02
CA THR A 33 -5.56 23.07 -17.18
C THR A 33 -6.21 23.52 -15.89
N ASP A 34 -7.20 24.38 -15.99
CA ASP A 34 -7.96 24.84 -14.82
C ASP A 34 -9.24 24.00 -14.61
N THR A 35 -9.59 23.16 -15.56
CA THR A 35 -10.80 22.34 -15.50
C THR A 35 -10.55 20.99 -16.16
N ALA A 36 -10.99 19.93 -15.51
CA ALA A 36 -10.98 18.58 -16.06
C ALA A 36 -12.40 18.02 -16.15
N TYR A 37 -12.69 17.35 -17.25
CA TYR A 37 -14.01 16.78 -17.55
C TYR A 37 -14.01 15.26 -17.43
N GLN A 38 -15.20 14.70 -17.36
CA GLN A 38 -15.39 13.27 -17.34
C GLN A 38 -14.79 12.60 -18.59
N GLY A 39 -13.96 11.57 -18.38
CA GLY A 39 -13.28 10.84 -19.45
C GLY A 39 -11.88 11.34 -19.78
N GLU A 40 -11.45 12.45 -19.19
CA GLU A 40 -10.08 12.96 -19.37
C GLU A 40 -9.12 12.33 -18.39
N ILE A 41 -7.87 12.16 -18.83
CA ILE A 41 -6.73 11.74 -17.98
C ILE A 41 -6.10 13.02 -17.44
N VAL A 42 -5.99 13.09 -16.12
CA VAL A 42 -5.45 14.26 -15.42
C VAL A 42 -4.27 13.86 -14.56
N ILE A 43 -3.22 14.66 -14.60
CA ILE A 43 -2.06 14.54 -13.71
C ILE A 43 -2.26 15.53 -12.56
N LEU A 44 -2.30 15.00 -11.35
CA LEU A 44 -2.38 15.78 -10.11
C LEU A 44 -1.04 15.67 -9.40
N PRO A 45 -0.28 16.77 -9.23
CA PRO A 45 0.93 16.76 -8.42
C PRO A 45 0.52 16.73 -6.93
N SER A 46 0.38 15.54 -6.38
CA SER A 46 0.00 15.35 -4.98
C SER A 46 0.59 14.05 -4.43
N ASP A 47 1.31 14.17 -3.33
CA ASP A 47 1.81 13.03 -2.58
C ASP A 47 0.73 12.34 -1.74
N SER A 48 -0.47 12.93 -1.69
CA SER A 48 -1.59 12.43 -0.89
C SER A 48 -2.49 11.44 -1.62
N VAL A 49 -2.34 11.30 -2.94
CA VAL A 49 -3.16 10.40 -3.77
C VAL A 49 -2.41 9.10 -4.00
N ARG A 50 -3.07 7.99 -3.71
CA ARG A 50 -2.53 6.64 -3.90
C ARG A 50 -3.24 5.94 -5.06
N LEU A 51 -2.61 4.88 -5.56
CA LEU A 51 -3.25 4.01 -6.54
C LEU A 51 -4.57 3.45 -5.99
N ASN A 52 -5.57 3.43 -6.85
CA ASN A 52 -6.94 3.02 -6.54
C ASN A 52 -7.73 3.99 -5.64
N ASP A 53 -7.17 5.10 -5.23
CA ASP A 53 -7.95 6.15 -4.57
C ASP A 53 -9.03 6.68 -5.54
N VAL A 54 -10.18 7.00 -4.99
CA VAL A 54 -11.28 7.59 -5.74
C VAL A 54 -11.50 9.01 -5.26
N LEU A 55 -11.41 9.94 -6.19
CA LEU A 55 -11.72 11.34 -5.95
C LEU A 55 -13.23 11.57 -6.16
N GLY A 56 -13.94 11.98 -5.12
CA GLY A 56 -15.36 12.27 -5.15
C GLY A 56 -16.25 11.21 -4.49
N ASP A 57 -17.49 11.09 -4.94
CA ASP A 57 -18.50 10.22 -4.36
C ASP A 57 -18.34 8.77 -4.83
N GLN A 58 -17.88 7.90 -3.94
CA GLN A 58 -17.71 6.46 -4.21
C GLN A 58 -19.02 5.69 -4.37
N THR A 59 -20.14 6.21 -3.83
CA THR A 59 -21.41 5.48 -3.85
C THR A 59 -21.95 5.32 -5.26
N ARG A 60 -21.50 6.16 -6.20
CA ARG A 60 -21.87 6.13 -7.61
C ARG A 60 -21.01 5.21 -8.48
N LEU A 61 -19.99 4.62 -7.92
CA LEU A 61 -19.14 3.70 -8.68
C LEU A 61 -19.80 2.32 -8.77
N PRO A 62 -19.72 1.66 -9.94
CA PRO A 62 -20.15 0.27 -10.03
C PRO A 62 -19.33 -0.58 -9.09
N ARG A 63 -19.97 -1.53 -8.38
CA ARG A 63 -19.26 -2.49 -7.54
C ARG A 63 -18.23 -3.22 -8.38
N LYS A 64 -16.97 -3.10 -8.00
CA LYS A 64 -15.84 -3.71 -8.71
C LYS A 64 -15.92 -5.23 -8.59
N ARG A 65 -16.37 -5.93 -9.64
CA ARG A 65 -16.32 -7.39 -9.72
C ARG A 65 -14.98 -7.93 -10.23
N TRP A 66 -14.11 -7.08 -10.74
CA TRP A 66 -12.91 -7.42 -11.51
C TRP A 66 -11.59 -6.96 -10.85
N ARG A 67 -11.60 -6.61 -9.58
CA ARG A 67 -10.42 -6.23 -8.82
C ARG A 67 -10.32 -6.98 -7.50
N GLU A 68 -10.01 -8.24 -7.62
CA GLU A 68 -9.21 -8.87 -6.60
C GLU A 68 -7.77 -8.69 -7.05
N ASP A 69 -7.07 -7.72 -6.47
CA ASP A 69 -5.63 -7.59 -6.69
C ASP A 69 -5.01 -8.94 -6.27
N PRO A 70 -4.13 -9.52 -7.11
CA PRO A 70 -3.51 -10.78 -6.73
C PRO A 70 -2.76 -10.61 -5.41
N LEU A 71 -2.92 -11.56 -4.52
CA LEU A 71 -2.22 -11.56 -3.25
C LEU A 71 -0.73 -11.82 -3.48
N PRO A 72 0.15 -11.13 -2.76
CA PRO A 72 1.57 -11.41 -2.83
C PRO A 72 1.82 -12.86 -2.40
N MET A 73 2.69 -13.55 -3.15
CA MET A 73 2.99 -14.97 -2.93
C MET A 73 4.33 -15.20 -2.23
N LEU A 74 5.20 -14.23 -2.28
CA LEU A 74 6.54 -14.28 -1.70
C LEU A 74 6.70 -13.19 -0.64
N ARG A 75 7.51 -13.49 0.38
CA ARG A 75 7.93 -12.50 1.38
C ARG A 75 9.41 -12.62 1.67
N THR A 76 10.03 -11.52 2.01
CA THR A 76 11.41 -11.46 2.49
C THR A 76 11.57 -10.40 3.57
N THR A 77 12.65 -10.48 4.32
CA THR A 77 13.07 -9.41 5.22
C THR A 77 14.12 -8.56 4.51
N ILE A 78 13.98 -7.26 4.61
CA ILE A 78 14.92 -6.28 4.07
C ILE A 78 15.45 -5.40 5.19
N ALA A 79 16.73 -5.13 5.17
CA ALA A 79 17.39 -4.24 6.13
C ALA A 79 18.37 -3.31 5.41
N PRO A 80 18.59 -2.08 5.91
CA PRO A 80 19.62 -1.23 5.38
C PRO A 80 20.98 -1.75 5.86
N LYS A 81 22.05 -1.58 5.07
CA LYS A 81 23.42 -1.92 5.52
C LYS A 81 23.84 -1.10 6.74
N THR A 82 23.35 0.12 6.87
CA THR A 82 23.63 1.01 8.00
C THR A 82 22.36 1.24 8.81
N ALA A 83 22.37 0.90 10.09
CA ALA A 83 21.19 1.00 10.96
C ALA A 83 20.56 2.42 11.00
N ALA A 84 21.38 3.47 10.89
CA ALA A 84 20.92 4.85 10.83
C ALA A 84 20.02 5.17 9.60
N GLN A 85 20.02 4.32 8.58
CA GLN A 85 19.23 4.52 7.37
C GLN A 85 17.84 3.81 7.42
N ARG A 86 17.47 3.26 8.58
CA ARG A 86 16.25 2.47 8.72
C ARG A 86 14.98 3.27 8.41
N GLU A 87 14.84 4.47 8.93
CA GLU A 87 13.68 5.35 8.68
C GLU A 87 13.59 5.71 7.20
N ARG A 88 14.71 6.11 6.60
CA ARG A 88 14.77 6.43 5.17
C ARG A 88 14.39 5.23 4.29
N LEU A 89 14.76 4.01 4.71
CA LEU A 89 14.37 2.79 4.00
C LEU A 89 12.86 2.55 4.12
N LEU A 90 12.28 2.72 5.30
CA LEU A 90 10.83 2.61 5.50
C LEU A 90 10.05 3.61 4.64
N ASP A 91 10.48 4.87 4.63
CA ASP A 91 9.85 5.91 3.81
C ASP A 91 9.93 5.57 2.31
N ALA A 92 11.11 5.14 1.84
CA ALA A 92 11.29 4.74 0.45
C ALA A 92 10.42 3.54 0.06
N LEU A 93 10.35 2.52 0.91
CA LEU A 93 9.51 1.33 0.69
C LEU A 93 8.02 1.67 0.74
N THR A 94 7.60 2.56 1.63
CA THR A 94 6.22 3.05 1.68
C THR A 94 5.84 3.78 0.41
N GLN A 95 6.69 4.67 -0.09
CA GLN A 95 6.47 5.36 -1.38
C GLN A 95 6.40 4.38 -2.55
N LEU A 96 7.25 3.34 -2.57
CA LEU A 96 7.20 2.32 -3.60
C LEU A 96 5.91 1.49 -3.51
N ALA A 97 5.48 1.12 -2.31
CA ALA A 97 4.23 0.39 -2.09
C ALA A 97 2.99 1.24 -2.43
N ASP A 98 3.04 2.56 -2.24
CA ASP A 98 1.96 3.46 -2.65
C ASP A 98 1.81 3.54 -4.18
N THR A 99 2.87 3.24 -4.93
CA THR A 99 2.85 3.22 -6.42
C THR A 99 2.68 1.82 -7.03
N ASP A 100 2.89 0.77 -6.26
CA ASP A 100 2.70 -0.62 -6.69
C ASP A 100 1.76 -1.37 -5.73
N PRO A 101 0.50 -1.62 -6.11
CA PRO A 101 -0.48 -2.28 -5.23
C PRO A 101 -0.14 -3.74 -4.91
N LEU A 102 0.81 -4.34 -5.63
CA LEU A 102 1.25 -5.72 -5.45
C LEU A 102 2.47 -5.82 -4.52
N LEU A 103 3.03 -4.69 -4.13
CA LEU A 103 4.10 -4.59 -3.17
C LEU A 103 3.52 -4.20 -1.81
N ARG A 104 3.81 -4.97 -0.77
CA ARG A 104 3.40 -4.65 0.60
C ARG A 104 4.63 -4.56 1.49
N CYS A 105 4.67 -3.50 2.29
CA CYS A 105 5.71 -3.28 3.27
C CYS A 105 5.08 -3.23 4.66
N GLU A 106 5.56 -4.07 5.56
CA GLU A 106 5.08 -4.17 6.94
C GLU A 106 6.28 -4.23 7.90
N VAL A 107 6.09 -3.75 9.11
CA VAL A 107 7.07 -3.92 10.18
C VAL A 107 6.52 -4.96 11.15
N ASP A 108 7.26 -6.03 11.34
CA ASP A 108 6.91 -7.07 12.30
C ASP A 108 6.86 -6.48 13.73
N SER A 109 5.77 -6.73 14.43
CA SER A 109 5.54 -6.15 15.77
C SER A 109 6.42 -6.75 16.87
N ILE A 110 6.97 -7.95 16.64
CA ILE A 110 7.78 -8.70 17.62
C ILE A 110 9.27 -8.52 17.32
N THR A 111 9.67 -8.80 16.07
CA THR A 111 11.08 -8.75 15.67
C THR A 111 11.52 -7.37 15.22
N HIS A 112 10.57 -6.48 14.95
CA HIS A 112 10.80 -5.16 14.35
C HIS A 112 11.52 -5.20 12.99
N GLU A 113 11.56 -6.36 12.34
CA GLU A 113 12.11 -6.49 11.00
C GLU A 113 11.16 -5.88 9.95
N ILE A 114 11.73 -5.34 8.88
CA ILE A 114 10.94 -4.85 7.76
C ILE A 114 10.67 -6.03 6.84
N ILE A 115 9.40 -6.39 6.68
CA ILE A 115 8.93 -7.47 5.82
C ILE A 115 8.39 -6.87 4.53
N LEU A 116 8.90 -7.37 3.43
CA LEU A 116 8.44 -7.04 2.09
C LEU A 116 7.72 -8.24 1.49
N SER A 117 6.46 -8.05 1.07
CA SER A 117 5.68 -9.08 0.39
C SER A 117 5.42 -8.66 -1.07
N PHE A 118 5.61 -9.58 -2.01
CA PHE A 118 5.63 -9.29 -3.43
C PHE A 118 5.23 -10.53 -4.26
N LEU A 119 4.96 -10.35 -5.57
CA LEU A 119 4.51 -11.43 -6.44
C LEU A 119 5.64 -12.33 -6.92
N GLY A 120 6.79 -11.79 -7.27
CA GLY A 120 7.85 -12.54 -7.92
C GLY A 120 9.24 -11.92 -7.78
N ARG A 121 10.27 -12.71 -8.07
CA ARG A 121 11.68 -12.28 -7.91
C ARG A 121 12.04 -11.04 -8.72
N VAL A 122 11.50 -10.90 -9.93
CA VAL A 122 11.75 -9.72 -10.77
C VAL A 122 11.29 -8.42 -10.09
N GLN A 123 10.13 -8.45 -9.41
CA GLN A 123 9.66 -7.29 -8.65
C GLN A 123 10.64 -6.90 -7.53
N LEU A 124 11.20 -7.89 -6.84
CA LEU A 124 12.21 -7.65 -5.79
C LEU A 124 13.50 -7.05 -6.38
N GLU A 125 13.94 -7.52 -7.54
CA GLU A 125 15.11 -6.96 -8.25
C GLU A 125 14.88 -5.49 -8.63
N VAL A 126 13.69 -5.17 -9.18
CA VAL A 126 13.32 -3.79 -9.51
C VAL A 126 13.29 -2.90 -8.26
N VAL A 127 12.68 -3.37 -7.17
CA VAL A 127 12.66 -2.62 -5.90
C VAL A 127 14.08 -2.39 -5.39
N SER A 128 14.93 -3.40 -5.42
CA SER A 128 16.34 -3.29 -4.98
C SER A 128 17.13 -2.30 -5.84
N ALA A 129 16.94 -2.32 -7.15
CA ALA A 129 17.54 -1.36 -8.08
C ALA A 129 17.06 0.08 -7.78
N LEU A 130 15.76 0.28 -7.61
CA LEU A 130 15.21 1.61 -7.27
C LEU A 130 15.72 2.14 -5.92
N LEU A 131 15.84 1.28 -4.91
CA LEU A 131 16.42 1.66 -3.61
C LEU A 131 17.87 2.13 -3.76
N SER A 132 18.66 1.43 -4.57
CA SER A 132 20.06 1.79 -4.82
C SER A 132 20.18 3.04 -5.70
N GLU A 133 19.50 3.10 -6.84
CA GLU A 133 19.68 4.13 -7.85
C GLU A 133 18.99 5.45 -7.50
N LYS A 134 17.70 5.37 -7.09
CA LYS A 134 16.89 6.56 -6.81
C LYS A 134 17.07 7.07 -5.39
N TYR A 135 17.01 6.16 -4.42
CA TYR A 135 17.04 6.53 -2.99
C TYR A 135 18.44 6.52 -2.39
N LYS A 136 19.45 5.99 -3.12
CA LYS A 136 20.85 5.87 -2.64
C LYS A 136 20.93 5.10 -1.31
N LEU A 137 20.16 4.01 -1.22
CA LEU A 137 20.11 3.11 -0.07
C LEU A 137 20.66 1.75 -0.45
N GLU A 138 21.70 1.33 0.24
CA GLU A 138 22.20 -0.02 0.13
C GLU A 138 21.50 -0.93 1.14
N THR A 139 20.92 -2.02 0.65
CA THR A 139 20.11 -2.93 1.45
C THR A 139 20.65 -4.35 1.43
N VAL A 140 20.32 -5.08 2.48
CA VAL A 140 20.53 -6.53 2.59
C VAL A 140 19.14 -7.17 2.58
N VAL A 141 18.94 -8.09 1.65
CA VAL A 141 17.68 -8.82 1.48
C VAL A 141 17.93 -10.27 1.84
N LYS A 142 17.10 -10.85 2.71
CA LYS A 142 17.14 -12.29 3.00
C LYS A 142 16.56 -13.09 1.84
N GLU A 143 16.82 -14.38 1.79
CA GLU A 143 16.22 -15.25 0.77
C GLU A 143 14.71 -15.24 0.87
N PRO A 144 13.99 -15.04 -0.25
CA PRO A 144 12.54 -15.01 -0.26
C PRO A 144 11.92 -16.36 0.12
N SER A 145 10.89 -16.33 0.94
CA SER A 145 10.09 -17.49 1.30
C SER A 145 8.67 -17.37 0.75
N VAL A 146 8.02 -18.51 0.50
CA VAL A 146 6.62 -18.55 0.06
C VAL A 146 5.70 -18.23 1.25
N ILE A 147 4.66 -17.46 0.98
CA ILE A 147 3.61 -17.20 1.96
C ILE A 147 2.62 -18.38 1.95
N TYR A 148 2.55 -19.09 3.06
CA TYR A 148 1.58 -20.17 3.26
C TYR A 148 0.30 -19.60 3.85
N MET A 149 -0.84 -20.06 3.33
CA MET A 149 -2.15 -19.74 3.87
C MET A 149 -2.79 -21.04 4.38
N GLU A 150 -3.24 -21.03 5.62
CA GLU A 150 -3.98 -22.13 6.20
C GLU A 150 -5.48 -21.84 6.10
N ARG A 151 -6.23 -22.85 5.71
CA ARG A 151 -7.70 -22.79 5.66
C ARG A 151 -8.29 -23.96 6.42
N PRO A 152 -9.18 -23.72 7.40
CA PRO A 152 -9.90 -24.79 8.07
C PRO A 152 -10.73 -25.60 7.07
N LEU A 153 -10.57 -26.92 7.08
CA LEU A 153 -11.34 -27.82 6.21
C LEU A 153 -12.77 -28.02 6.70
N LYS A 154 -12.99 -27.88 8.01
CA LYS A 154 -14.30 -28.06 8.66
C LYS A 154 -14.48 -27.02 9.77
N ALA A 155 -15.73 -26.66 10.02
CA ALA A 155 -16.07 -25.93 11.23
C ALA A 155 -15.82 -26.83 12.44
N ALA A 156 -15.13 -26.30 13.45
CA ALA A 156 -14.88 -27.00 14.71
C ALA A 156 -15.14 -26.03 15.86
N SER A 157 -15.63 -26.55 16.97
CA SER A 157 -15.78 -25.83 18.23
C SER A 157 -15.12 -26.63 19.33
N HIS A 158 -14.42 -25.95 20.23
CA HIS A 158 -13.84 -26.55 21.41
C HIS A 158 -14.09 -25.62 22.60
N THR A 159 -14.56 -26.19 23.70
CA THR A 159 -14.81 -25.44 24.95
C THR A 159 -13.77 -25.85 25.97
N ILE A 160 -13.03 -24.86 26.49
CA ILE A 160 -12.05 -25.07 27.55
C ILE A 160 -12.65 -24.50 28.83
N HIS A 161 -12.84 -25.34 29.85
CA HIS A 161 -13.19 -24.92 31.20
C HIS A 161 -11.92 -24.65 32.00
N ILE A 162 -11.72 -23.42 32.44
CA ILE A 162 -10.61 -23.04 33.31
C ILE A 162 -11.15 -22.81 34.70
N GLU A 163 -10.85 -23.73 35.59
CA GLU A 163 -11.38 -23.72 36.99
C GLU A 163 -10.52 -22.94 37.99
N VAL A 164 -9.32 -22.51 37.56
CA VAL A 164 -8.35 -21.84 38.45
C VAL A 164 -8.44 -20.32 38.31
N PRO A 165 -8.86 -19.58 39.33
CA PRO A 165 -8.75 -18.12 39.37
C PRO A 165 -7.32 -17.68 39.77
N PRO A 166 -6.81 -16.56 39.21
CA PRO A 166 -7.43 -15.75 38.18
C PRO A 166 -7.29 -16.37 36.78
N ASN A 167 -8.38 -16.40 36.03
CA ASN A 167 -8.33 -16.85 34.67
C ASN A 167 -7.56 -15.84 33.79
N PRO A 168 -6.40 -16.20 33.22
CA PRO A 168 -5.58 -15.29 32.45
C PRO A 168 -6.23 -14.82 31.14
N PHE A 169 -7.33 -15.47 30.71
CA PHE A 169 -8.02 -15.15 29.45
C PHE A 169 -9.27 -14.29 29.62
N TRP A 170 -9.55 -13.81 30.82
CA TRP A 170 -10.75 -12.99 31.10
C TRP A 170 -10.81 -11.70 30.26
N ALA A 171 -9.67 -11.16 29.88
CA ALA A 171 -9.58 -9.97 29.04
C ALA A 171 -9.76 -10.23 27.52
N SER A 172 -9.82 -11.50 27.11
CA SER A 172 -9.87 -11.89 25.70
C SER A 172 -11.26 -12.35 25.23
N ILE A 173 -12.23 -12.37 26.13
CA ILE A 173 -13.60 -12.80 25.83
C ILE A 173 -14.49 -11.55 25.85
N GLY A 174 -14.51 -10.88 24.71
CA GLY A 174 -15.36 -9.74 24.46
C GLY A 174 -15.96 -9.82 23.07
#